data_dd72a52370315561c592d80cf396b6ec
#
_entry.id   dd72a52370315561c592d80cf396b6ec
#
_cell.length_a   1.000
_cell.length_b   1.000
_cell.length_c   1.000
_cell.angle_alpha   90.00
_cell.angle_beta   90.00
_cell.angle_gamma   90.00
#
_symmetry.space_group_name_H-M   'P 1'
#
loop_
_entity.id
_entity.type
_entity.pdbx_description
1 polymer ?
#
loop_
_entity_poly.entity_id
_entity_poly.type
_entity_poly.pdbx_seq_one_letter_code
_entity_poly.pdbx_strand_id
1 'polypeptide(L)'
;MTRMIDGGLRAGGWKVFCKTTGTVPMVIGVDGTARPLVRRGRANISEQVRVLHRAVREGAQILVIECMAVDPALQAVSQHRMVRADIGVITNVRLDHTAEMGPTLEEICDSLSNTIPWNGTLFTADGAFLDQLRTNGRRKNCRVELAQPDSGLPDFDFPENVALALAVCREIGVDRDRALEGILRYQPDPYALSL
;
A
#
# COMPACT_ATOMS: atom_id res chain seq x y z
N MET A 1 -5.41 0.03 5.16
CA MET A 1 -5.19 0.35 3.72
C MET A 1 -5.00 -0.91 2.88
N THR A 2 -3.96 -1.70 3.07
CA THR A 2 -3.60 -2.87 2.24
C THR A 2 -4.73 -3.89 2.11
N ARG A 3 -5.46 -4.19 3.19
CA ARG A 3 -6.61 -5.10 3.19
C ARG A 3 -7.83 -4.54 2.45
N MET A 4 -8.03 -3.23 2.44
CA MET A 4 -9.09 -2.59 1.65
C MET A 4 -8.83 -2.74 0.16
N ILE A 5 -7.59 -2.50 -0.28
CA ILE A 5 -7.18 -2.72 -1.67
C ILE A 5 -7.36 -4.19 -2.05
N ASP A 6 -6.91 -5.11 -1.19
CA ASP A 6 -7.09 -6.56 -1.40
C ASP A 6 -8.58 -6.92 -1.58
N GLY A 7 -9.45 -6.43 -0.69
CA GLY A 7 -10.90 -6.68 -0.77
C GLY A 7 -11.54 -6.16 -2.06
N GLY A 8 -11.23 -4.93 -2.45
CA GLY A 8 -11.75 -4.32 -3.66
C GLY A 8 -11.30 -5.04 -4.94
N LEU A 9 -10.01 -5.42 -5.01
CA LEU A 9 -9.49 -6.15 -6.17
C LEU A 9 -10.08 -7.56 -6.28
N ARG A 10 -10.26 -8.27 -5.15
CA ARG A 10 -10.92 -9.58 -5.13
C ARG A 10 -12.36 -9.51 -5.58
N ALA A 11 -13.11 -8.50 -5.14
CA ALA A 11 -14.48 -8.26 -5.60
C ALA A 11 -14.54 -8.00 -7.12
N GLY A 12 -13.48 -7.43 -7.70
CA GLY A 12 -13.28 -7.30 -9.13
C GLY A 12 -12.92 -8.60 -9.85
N GLY A 13 -12.76 -9.71 -9.13
CA GLY A 13 -12.45 -11.03 -9.71
C GLY A 13 -10.95 -11.35 -9.85
N TRP A 14 -10.06 -10.51 -9.32
CA TRP A 14 -8.62 -10.73 -9.38
C TRP A 14 -8.13 -11.77 -8.35
N LYS A 15 -7.15 -12.57 -8.76
CA LYS A 15 -6.41 -13.44 -7.84
C LYS A 15 -5.33 -12.61 -7.13
N VAL A 16 -5.64 -12.18 -5.92
CA VAL A 16 -4.77 -11.29 -5.15
C VAL A 16 -4.01 -12.07 -4.08
N PHE A 17 -2.73 -11.78 -3.94
CA PHE A 17 -1.94 -12.15 -2.77
C PHE A 17 -1.62 -10.87 -2.00
N CYS A 18 -1.89 -10.84 -0.71
CA CYS A 18 -1.72 -9.62 0.09
C CYS A 18 -0.78 -9.88 1.28
N LYS A 19 0.07 -8.90 1.60
CA LYS A 19 0.92 -8.92 2.79
C LYS A 19 0.80 -7.62 3.54
N THR A 20 0.43 -7.72 4.81
CA THR A 20 0.42 -6.59 5.75
C THR A 20 1.62 -6.62 6.69
N THR A 21 1.99 -5.46 7.21
CA THR A 21 2.92 -5.28 8.34
C THR A 21 2.11 -4.87 9.57
N GLY A 22 2.69 -4.55 10.62
CA GLY A 22 2.02 -4.19 11.87
C GLY A 22 2.52 -5.07 13.00
N THR A 23 1.82 -5.09 14.13
CA THR A 23 2.22 -5.85 15.32
C THR A 23 2.44 -7.34 15.01
N VAL A 24 1.55 -7.93 14.24
CA VAL A 24 1.70 -9.28 13.69
C VAL A 24 1.59 -9.19 12.17
N PRO A 25 2.70 -9.43 11.43
CA PRO A 25 2.65 -9.42 9.97
C PRO A 25 1.79 -10.59 9.48
N MET A 26 0.93 -10.31 8.50
CA MET A 26 0.01 -11.29 7.94
C MET A 26 0.21 -11.43 6.44
N VAL A 27 -0.10 -12.60 5.92
CA VAL A 27 -0.32 -12.82 4.49
C VAL A 27 -1.75 -13.31 4.28
N ILE A 28 -2.38 -12.83 3.21
CA ILE A 28 -3.67 -13.31 2.73
C ILE A 28 -3.41 -13.99 1.40
N GLY A 29 -3.56 -15.30 1.35
CA GLY A 29 -3.32 -16.10 0.16
C GLY A 29 -4.35 -15.82 -0.95
N VAL A 30 -4.12 -16.38 -2.12
CA VAL A 30 -5.05 -16.25 -3.26
C VAL A 30 -6.44 -16.83 -2.91
N ASP A 31 -6.48 -17.81 -2.00
CA ASP A 31 -7.71 -18.40 -1.44
C ASP A 31 -8.46 -17.46 -0.47
N GLY A 32 -7.96 -16.26 -0.19
CA GLY A 32 -8.54 -15.31 0.76
C GLY A 32 -8.22 -15.64 2.23
N THR A 33 -7.50 -16.72 2.52
CA THR A 33 -7.19 -17.11 3.90
C THR A 33 -6.04 -16.26 4.47
N ALA A 34 -6.31 -15.57 5.58
CA ALA A 34 -5.31 -14.82 6.31
C ALA A 34 -4.50 -15.74 7.25
N ARG A 35 -3.17 -15.65 7.20
CA ARG A 35 -2.25 -16.44 8.05
C ARG A 35 -1.13 -15.55 8.56
N PRO A 36 -0.66 -15.72 9.81
CA PRO A 36 0.51 -15.02 10.31
C PRO A 36 1.75 -15.33 9.45
N LEU A 37 2.56 -14.32 9.18
CA LEU A 37 3.84 -14.50 8.55
C LEU A 37 4.88 -14.87 9.62
N VAL A 38 5.23 -16.15 9.69
CA VAL A 38 6.19 -16.65 10.67
C VAL A 38 7.60 -16.17 10.32
N ARG A 39 8.21 -15.42 11.23
CA ARG A 39 9.60 -14.96 11.14
C ARG A 39 10.49 -15.83 12.02
N ARG A 40 11.61 -16.30 11.48
CA ARG A 40 12.65 -17.03 12.22
C ARG A 40 13.75 -16.11 12.77
N GLY A 41 13.50 -14.81 12.85
CA GLY A 41 14.46 -13.79 13.30
C GLY A 41 13.87 -12.39 13.20
N ARG A 42 14.74 -11.36 13.23
CA ARG A 42 14.34 -9.98 13.09
C ARG A 42 13.71 -9.69 11.73
N ALA A 43 12.83 -8.69 11.68
CA ALA A 43 12.27 -8.19 10.42
C ALA A 43 13.41 -7.79 9.45
N ASN A 44 13.30 -8.21 8.20
CA ASN A 44 14.29 -7.93 7.17
C ASN A 44 13.60 -7.74 5.83
N ILE A 45 14.03 -6.76 5.04
CA ILE A 45 13.43 -6.45 3.73
C ILE A 45 13.51 -7.61 2.72
N SER A 46 14.44 -8.56 2.87
CA SER A 46 14.47 -9.77 2.05
C SER A 46 13.21 -10.64 2.20
N GLU A 47 12.40 -10.41 3.23
CA GLU A 47 11.07 -10.99 3.39
C GLU A 47 10.18 -10.69 2.17
N GLN A 48 10.31 -9.50 1.57
CA GLN A 48 9.55 -9.11 0.38
C GLN A 48 9.77 -10.06 -0.80
N VAL A 49 11.01 -10.51 -1.01
CA VAL A 49 11.35 -11.47 -2.07
C VAL A 49 10.69 -12.83 -1.82
N ARG A 50 10.68 -13.30 -0.57
CA ARG A 50 10.00 -14.56 -0.20
C ARG A 50 8.49 -14.48 -0.39
N VAL A 51 7.90 -13.33 -0.04
CA VAL A 51 6.48 -13.05 -0.26
C VAL A 51 6.15 -13.05 -1.75
N LEU A 52 6.97 -12.40 -2.58
CA LEU A 52 6.81 -12.38 -4.03
C LEU A 52 6.86 -13.81 -4.61
N HIS A 53 7.85 -14.61 -4.25
CA HIS A 53 7.95 -16.00 -4.70
C HIS A 53 6.75 -16.85 -4.27
N ARG A 54 6.21 -16.58 -3.08
CA ARG A 54 5.01 -17.27 -2.60
C ARG A 54 3.78 -16.86 -3.40
N ALA A 55 3.58 -15.57 -3.66
CA ALA A 55 2.50 -15.05 -4.49
C ALA A 55 2.51 -15.69 -5.89
N VAL A 56 3.69 -15.76 -6.52
CA VAL A 56 3.86 -16.43 -7.84
C VAL A 56 3.47 -17.92 -7.78
N ARG A 57 3.93 -18.64 -6.77
CA ARG A 57 3.60 -20.07 -6.59
C ARG A 57 2.11 -20.32 -6.36
N GLU A 58 1.41 -19.41 -5.71
CA GLU A 58 -0.03 -19.47 -5.50
C GLU A 58 -0.84 -18.98 -6.73
N GLY A 59 -0.16 -18.56 -7.81
CA GLY A 59 -0.81 -18.11 -9.04
C GLY A 59 -1.48 -16.75 -8.90
N ALA A 60 -0.96 -15.87 -8.05
CA ALA A 60 -1.46 -14.51 -7.91
C ALA A 60 -1.26 -13.73 -9.21
N GLN A 61 -2.28 -12.96 -9.58
CA GLN A 61 -2.23 -11.99 -10.68
C GLN A 61 -1.81 -10.61 -10.18
N ILE A 62 -2.15 -10.30 -8.92
CA ILE A 62 -1.80 -9.04 -8.26
C ILE A 62 -1.20 -9.35 -6.88
N LEU A 63 -0.10 -8.65 -6.57
CA LEU A 63 0.49 -8.62 -5.24
C LEU A 63 0.25 -7.25 -4.61
N VAL A 64 -0.49 -7.22 -3.50
CA VAL A 64 -0.63 -6.03 -2.65
C VAL A 64 0.30 -6.21 -1.46
N ILE A 65 1.29 -5.33 -1.34
CA ILE A 65 2.35 -5.50 -0.35
C ILE A 65 2.65 -4.19 0.37
N GLU A 66 2.66 -4.24 1.68
CA GLU A 66 3.01 -3.10 2.51
C GLU A 66 4.52 -3.00 2.68
N CYS A 67 5.06 -1.79 2.50
CA CYS A 67 6.47 -1.51 2.75
C CYS A 67 6.77 -1.62 4.25
N MET A 68 7.77 -2.40 4.59
CA MET A 68 8.20 -2.58 5.97
C MET A 68 9.48 -1.81 6.31
N ALA A 69 10.07 -1.16 5.34
CA ALA A 69 11.31 -0.43 5.52
C ALA A 69 11.03 0.98 6.06
N VAL A 70 11.74 1.34 7.11
CA VAL A 70 11.72 2.68 7.70
C VAL A 70 12.89 3.51 7.17
N ASP A 71 14.07 2.91 7.10
CA ASP A 71 15.27 3.54 6.53
C ASP A 71 15.09 3.88 5.05
N PRO A 72 15.39 5.13 4.61
CA PRO A 72 15.19 5.58 3.22
C PRO A 72 15.95 4.75 2.18
N ALA A 73 17.16 4.29 2.48
CA ALA A 73 17.93 3.46 1.56
C ALA A 73 17.30 2.06 1.42
N LEU A 74 16.77 1.51 2.52
CA LEU A 74 16.06 0.23 2.50
C LEU A 74 14.70 0.36 1.80
N GLN A 75 14.00 1.50 1.91
CA GLN A 75 12.80 1.79 1.12
C GLN A 75 13.11 1.74 -0.38
N ALA A 76 14.17 2.45 -0.81
CA ALA A 76 14.60 2.47 -2.19
C ALA A 76 14.98 1.06 -2.70
N VAL A 77 15.74 0.29 -1.91
CA VAL A 77 16.10 -1.09 -2.27
C VAL A 77 14.87 -1.98 -2.36
N SER A 78 13.96 -1.91 -1.36
CA SER A 78 12.72 -2.66 -1.36
C SER A 78 11.89 -2.39 -2.62
N GLN A 79 11.66 -1.12 -2.95
CA GLN A 79 10.86 -0.74 -4.11
C GLN A 79 11.57 -1.04 -5.43
N HIS A 80 12.82 -0.58 -5.61
CA HIS A 80 13.43 -0.54 -6.93
C HIS A 80 14.25 -1.78 -7.29
N ARG A 81 14.60 -2.63 -6.31
CA ARG A 81 15.39 -3.83 -6.53
C ARG A 81 14.64 -5.13 -6.23
N MET A 82 13.62 -5.08 -5.35
CA MET A 82 12.91 -6.27 -4.91
C MET A 82 11.49 -6.33 -5.47
N VAL A 83 10.61 -5.38 -5.08
CA VAL A 83 9.18 -5.41 -5.39
C VAL A 83 8.90 -4.88 -6.79
N ARG A 84 9.44 -3.71 -7.13
CA ARG A 84 9.26 -3.03 -8.42
C ARG A 84 7.77 -2.84 -8.74
N ALA A 85 7.02 -2.32 -7.76
CA ALA A 85 5.58 -2.10 -7.90
C ALA A 85 5.27 -1.11 -9.03
N ASP A 86 4.20 -1.35 -9.76
CA ASP A 86 3.66 -0.47 -10.81
C ASP A 86 2.79 0.64 -10.20
N ILE A 87 2.12 0.34 -9.09
CA ILE A 87 1.25 1.28 -8.36
C ILE A 87 1.77 1.43 -6.93
N GLY A 88 2.02 2.67 -6.53
CA GLY A 88 2.36 3.05 -5.17
C GLY A 88 1.19 3.72 -4.45
N VAL A 89 1.17 3.61 -3.12
CA VAL A 89 0.23 4.35 -2.26
C VAL A 89 1.01 4.94 -1.09
N ILE A 90 0.92 6.27 -0.93
CA ILE A 90 1.35 6.98 0.27
C ILE A 90 0.10 7.60 0.88
N THR A 91 -0.33 7.08 2.03
CA THR A 91 -1.59 7.50 2.66
C THR A 91 -1.55 8.96 3.11
N ASN A 92 -0.53 9.29 3.87
CA ASN A 92 -0.28 10.64 4.37
C ASN A 92 1.21 10.79 4.79
N VAL A 93 1.62 12.02 5.02
CA VAL A 93 2.93 12.40 5.58
C VAL A 93 2.71 12.90 6.99
N ARG A 94 3.22 12.19 7.99
CA ARG A 94 3.09 12.53 9.40
C ARG A 94 4.42 12.33 10.13
N LEU A 95 4.59 13.00 11.26
CA LEU A 95 5.75 12.79 12.13
C LEU A 95 5.71 11.36 12.69
N ASP A 96 6.53 10.50 12.13
CA ASP A 96 6.74 9.13 12.56
C ASP A 96 8.16 8.72 12.16
N HIS A 97 8.80 7.85 12.92
CA HIS A 97 10.15 7.36 12.65
C HIS A 97 11.16 8.48 12.34
N THR A 98 11.08 9.58 13.09
CA THR A 98 11.87 10.80 12.83
C THR A 98 13.38 10.59 12.92
N ALA A 99 13.82 9.57 13.65
CA ALA A 99 15.24 9.22 13.73
C ALA A 99 15.80 8.68 12.40
N GLU A 100 14.98 8.00 11.62
CA GLU A 100 15.38 7.37 10.35
C GLU A 100 14.96 8.19 9.15
N MET A 101 13.74 8.77 9.17
CA MET A 101 13.16 9.47 8.02
C MET A 101 13.45 10.98 7.99
N GLY A 102 13.89 11.55 9.11
CA GLY A 102 14.15 12.99 9.27
C GLY A 102 13.17 13.67 10.23
N PRO A 103 13.61 14.78 10.87
CA PRO A 103 12.85 15.49 11.90
C PRO A 103 11.70 16.35 11.39
N THR A 104 11.62 16.62 10.08
CA THR A 104 10.57 17.47 9.49
C THR A 104 9.62 16.65 8.58
N LEU A 105 8.43 17.20 8.34
CA LEU A 105 7.47 16.58 7.43
C LEU A 105 7.99 16.52 5.98
N GLU A 106 8.74 17.53 5.56
CA GLU A 106 9.37 17.60 4.24
C GLU A 106 10.40 16.47 4.06
N GLU A 107 11.23 16.22 5.06
CA GLU A 107 12.22 15.13 5.04
C GLU A 107 11.54 13.76 5.06
N ILE A 108 10.46 13.61 5.84
CA ILE A 108 9.65 12.40 5.85
C ILE A 108 9.00 12.18 4.49
N CYS A 109 8.46 13.24 3.85
CA CYS A 109 7.93 13.15 2.49
C CYS A 109 8.99 12.70 1.49
N ASP A 110 10.21 13.24 1.58
CA ASP A 110 11.34 12.82 0.72
C ASP A 110 11.75 11.37 0.99
N SER A 111 11.77 10.96 2.26
CA SER A 111 12.01 9.57 2.64
C SER A 111 10.96 8.63 2.02
N LEU A 112 9.67 8.90 2.25
CA LEU A 112 8.57 8.11 1.68
C LEU A 112 8.60 8.08 0.14
N SER A 113 9.08 9.15 -0.49
CA SER A 113 9.25 9.26 -1.94
C SER A 113 10.22 8.23 -2.54
N ASN A 114 11.05 7.57 -1.71
CA ASN A 114 11.86 6.45 -2.18
C ASN A 114 11.02 5.24 -2.61
N THR A 115 9.77 5.15 -2.15
CA THR A 115 8.81 4.10 -2.54
C THR A 115 8.04 4.40 -3.83
N ILE A 116 8.17 5.59 -4.41
CA ILE A 116 7.49 5.97 -5.65
C ILE A 116 7.93 5.04 -6.79
N PRO A 117 6.99 4.43 -7.54
CA PRO A 117 7.30 3.57 -8.68
C PRO A 117 8.05 4.28 -9.81
N TRP A 118 8.85 3.54 -10.58
CA TRP A 118 9.33 3.98 -11.88
C TRP A 118 8.29 3.70 -12.97
N ASN A 119 8.00 4.68 -13.82
CA ASN A 119 7.05 4.56 -14.94
C ASN A 119 5.65 4.07 -14.52
N GLY A 120 5.26 4.35 -13.29
CA GLY A 120 4.01 3.88 -12.70
C GLY A 120 3.10 5.00 -12.22
N THR A 121 2.21 4.66 -11.29
CA THR A 121 1.27 5.60 -10.68
C THR A 121 1.41 5.59 -9.16
N LEU A 122 1.44 6.76 -8.56
CA LEU A 122 1.34 6.95 -7.10
C LEU A 122 -0.01 7.59 -6.77
N PHE A 123 -0.73 6.99 -5.85
CA PHE A 123 -1.89 7.61 -5.22
C PHE A 123 -1.55 8.08 -3.80
N THR A 124 -2.02 9.28 -3.45
CA THR A 124 -1.92 9.82 -2.09
C THR A 124 -3.24 10.48 -1.69
N ALA A 125 -3.53 10.49 -0.40
CA ALA A 125 -4.62 11.30 0.16
C ALA A 125 -4.12 12.60 0.79
N ASP A 126 -2.80 12.84 0.79
CA ASP A 126 -2.18 14.02 1.38
C ASP A 126 -2.10 15.16 0.38
N GLY A 127 -3.06 16.08 0.48
CA GLY A 127 -3.08 17.29 -0.35
C GLY A 127 -1.97 18.28 -0.01
N ALA A 128 -1.49 18.31 1.23
CA ALA A 128 -0.47 19.27 1.68
C ALA A 128 0.91 18.97 1.04
N PHE A 129 1.21 17.69 0.81
CA PHE A 129 2.49 17.26 0.23
C PHE A 129 2.39 16.84 -1.25
N LEU A 130 1.25 17.08 -1.88
CA LEU A 130 1.01 16.67 -3.27
C LEU A 130 2.06 17.22 -4.25
N ASP A 131 2.43 18.49 -4.14
CA ASP A 131 3.38 19.14 -5.06
C ASP A 131 4.81 18.61 -4.87
N GLN A 132 5.22 18.31 -3.63
CA GLN A 132 6.50 17.67 -3.36
C GLN A 132 6.52 16.24 -3.91
N LEU A 133 5.47 15.45 -3.66
CA LEU A 133 5.33 14.10 -4.22
C LEU A 133 5.32 14.12 -5.75
N ARG A 134 4.65 15.08 -6.39
CA ARG A 134 4.69 15.27 -7.85
C ARG A 134 6.09 15.59 -8.35
N THR A 135 6.81 16.46 -7.65
CA THR A 135 8.19 16.81 -8.00
C THR A 135 9.11 15.59 -7.94
N ASN A 136 8.98 14.78 -6.88
CA ASN A 136 9.74 13.55 -6.71
C ASN A 136 9.30 12.47 -7.72
N GLY A 137 8.00 12.40 -8.03
CA GLY A 137 7.43 11.49 -9.03
C GLY A 137 7.93 11.76 -10.45
N ARG A 138 8.06 13.04 -10.86
CA ARG A 138 8.59 13.42 -12.18
C ARG A 138 9.97 12.84 -12.44
N ARG A 139 10.85 12.77 -11.44
CA ARG A 139 12.20 12.18 -11.55
C ARG A 139 12.17 10.69 -11.87
N LYS A 140 11.04 10.04 -11.63
CA LYS A 140 10.82 8.60 -11.83
C LYS A 140 9.84 8.31 -12.98
N ASN A 141 9.43 9.34 -13.73
CA ASN A 141 8.37 9.24 -14.74
C ASN A 141 7.09 8.60 -14.16
N CYS A 142 6.75 8.96 -12.92
CA CYS A 142 5.60 8.46 -12.19
C CYS A 142 4.47 9.49 -12.18
N ARG A 143 3.26 9.06 -12.52
CA ARG A 143 2.06 9.88 -12.40
C ARG A 143 1.63 9.91 -10.93
N VAL A 144 1.41 11.11 -10.38
CA VAL A 144 1.01 11.29 -8.97
C VAL A 144 -0.38 11.90 -8.91
N GLU A 145 -1.31 11.17 -8.32
CA GLU A 145 -2.72 11.55 -8.18
C GLU A 145 -3.15 11.68 -6.73
N LEU A 146 -3.94 12.72 -6.46
CA LEU A 146 -4.62 12.89 -5.19
C LEU A 146 -5.94 12.11 -5.22
N ALA A 147 -6.11 11.18 -4.29
CA ALA A 147 -7.37 10.48 -4.05
C ALA A 147 -8.14 11.21 -2.94
N GLN A 148 -9.31 11.72 -3.28
CA GLN A 148 -10.18 12.40 -2.34
C GLN A 148 -11.49 11.64 -2.18
N PRO A 149 -12.06 11.61 -0.95
CA PRO A 149 -13.40 11.09 -0.73
C PRO A 149 -14.41 11.87 -1.56
N ASP A 150 -15.34 11.18 -2.18
CA ASP A 150 -16.50 11.80 -2.81
C ASP A 150 -17.74 11.72 -1.90
N SER A 151 -18.77 12.51 -2.22
CA SER A 151 -20.02 12.57 -1.45
C SER A 151 -20.86 11.29 -1.50
N GLY A 152 -20.47 10.32 -2.31
CA GLY A 152 -21.15 9.03 -2.45
C GLY A 152 -20.56 7.91 -1.60
N LEU A 153 -19.56 8.22 -0.77
CA LEU A 153 -19.02 7.23 0.17
C LEU A 153 -19.93 7.10 1.40
N PRO A 154 -20.15 5.88 1.90
CA PRO A 154 -20.82 5.68 3.18
C PRO A 154 -19.98 6.29 4.31
N ASP A 155 -20.62 6.49 5.46
CA ASP A 155 -19.93 6.93 6.67
C ASP A 155 -18.87 5.90 7.08
N PHE A 156 -17.64 6.36 7.17
CA PHE A 156 -16.47 5.51 7.44
C PHE A 156 -15.46 6.29 8.27
N ASP A 157 -14.81 5.63 9.24
CA ASP A 157 -13.85 6.27 10.15
C ASP A 157 -12.70 6.97 9.40
N PHE A 158 -12.29 6.42 8.26
CA PHE A 158 -11.19 6.94 7.42
C PHE A 158 -11.59 6.94 5.95
N PRO A 159 -12.43 7.90 5.50
CA PRO A 159 -12.92 7.96 4.13
C PRO A 159 -11.78 8.14 3.10
N GLU A 160 -10.67 8.76 3.49
CA GLU A 160 -9.48 8.90 2.64
C GLU A 160 -8.88 7.53 2.27
N ASN A 161 -8.92 6.57 3.19
CA ASN A 161 -8.44 5.22 2.93
C ASN A 161 -9.34 4.49 1.93
N VAL A 162 -10.64 4.71 1.98
CA VAL A 162 -11.59 4.17 1.00
C VAL A 162 -11.33 4.78 -0.38
N ALA A 163 -11.15 6.11 -0.43
CA ALA A 163 -10.84 6.83 -1.68
C ALA A 163 -9.55 6.32 -2.33
N LEU A 164 -8.49 6.11 -1.54
CA LEU A 164 -7.23 5.53 -2.01
C LEU A 164 -7.42 4.11 -2.56
N ALA A 165 -8.14 3.26 -1.84
CA ALA A 165 -8.39 1.88 -2.28
C ALA A 165 -9.21 1.86 -3.58
N LEU A 166 -10.23 2.70 -3.70
CA LEU A 166 -11.02 2.86 -4.93
C LEU A 166 -10.16 3.37 -6.09
N ALA A 167 -9.25 4.32 -5.84
CA ALA A 167 -8.35 4.84 -6.87
C ALA A 167 -7.45 3.73 -7.43
N VAL A 168 -6.88 2.89 -6.57
CA VAL A 168 -6.10 1.71 -6.99
C VAL A 168 -6.96 0.71 -7.77
N CYS A 169 -8.16 0.39 -7.28
CA CYS A 169 -9.07 -0.53 -7.97
C CYS A 169 -9.47 -0.02 -9.35
N ARG A 170 -9.76 1.29 -9.47
CA ARG A 170 -10.06 1.94 -10.76
C ARG A 170 -8.89 1.86 -11.73
N GLU A 171 -7.66 2.08 -11.27
CA GLU A 171 -6.44 1.98 -12.09
C GLU A 171 -6.26 0.58 -12.69
N ILE A 172 -6.68 -0.44 -11.96
CA ILE A 172 -6.65 -1.86 -12.40
C ILE A 172 -7.88 -2.22 -13.28
N GLY A 173 -8.85 -1.31 -13.41
CA GLY A 173 -10.06 -1.54 -14.20
C GLY A 173 -11.19 -2.26 -13.45
N VAL A 174 -11.19 -2.23 -12.13
CA VAL A 174 -12.30 -2.76 -11.33
C VAL A 174 -13.43 -1.74 -11.28
N ASP A 175 -14.66 -2.20 -11.52
CA ASP A 175 -15.86 -1.40 -11.39
C ASP A 175 -15.99 -0.82 -9.98
N ARG A 176 -16.45 0.46 -9.88
CA ARG A 176 -16.48 1.22 -8.63
C ARG A 176 -17.36 0.56 -7.57
N ASP A 177 -18.54 0.12 -7.96
CA ASP A 177 -19.51 -0.41 -6.98
C ASP A 177 -19.06 -1.76 -6.45
N ARG A 178 -18.51 -2.61 -7.32
CA ARG A 178 -17.87 -3.87 -6.92
C ARG A 178 -16.67 -3.65 -6.02
N ALA A 179 -15.82 -2.69 -6.37
CA ALA A 179 -14.66 -2.35 -5.55
C ALA A 179 -15.09 -1.88 -4.17
N LEU A 180 -16.08 -0.98 -4.11
CA LEU A 180 -16.62 -0.44 -2.85
C LEU A 180 -17.22 -1.56 -1.99
N GLU A 181 -18.01 -2.47 -2.58
CA GLU A 181 -18.55 -3.63 -1.86
C GLU A 181 -17.43 -4.49 -1.23
N GLY A 182 -16.37 -4.76 -1.98
CA GLY A 182 -15.22 -5.52 -1.48
C GLY A 182 -14.43 -4.78 -0.40
N ILE A 183 -14.27 -3.45 -0.57
CA ILE A 183 -13.62 -2.59 0.41
C ILE A 183 -14.40 -2.57 1.73
N LEU A 184 -15.71 -2.44 1.69
CA LEU A 184 -16.57 -2.40 2.89
C LEU A 184 -16.63 -3.74 3.64
N ARG A 185 -16.36 -4.85 2.96
CA ARG A 185 -16.31 -6.19 3.56
C ARG A 185 -14.94 -6.58 4.09
N TYR A 186 -13.94 -5.69 3.97
CA TYR A 186 -12.60 -6.02 4.46
C TYR A 186 -12.62 -6.37 5.94
N GLN A 187 -11.83 -7.37 6.32
CA GLN A 187 -11.63 -7.69 7.73
C GLN A 187 -10.45 -6.87 8.26
N PRO A 188 -10.65 -6.06 9.32
CA PRO A 188 -9.56 -5.36 9.98
C PRO A 188 -8.46 -6.34 10.41
N ASP A 189 -7.28 -5.80 10.67
CA ASP A 189 -6.23 -6.60 11.28
C ASP A 189 -6.71 -7.05 12.67
N PRO A 190 -6.72 -8.37 12.97
CA PRO A 190 -7.19 -8.87 14.26
C PRO A 190 -6.35 -8.36 15.44
N TYR A 191 -5.21 -7.78 15.18
CA TYR A 191 -4.31 -7.20 16.18
C TYR A 191 -4.24 -5.66 16.08
N ALA A 192 -5.09 -5.02 15.26
CA ALA A 192 -5.25 -3.58 15.30
C ALA A 192 -5.91 -3.17 16.62
N LEU A 193 -5.38 -2.11 17.24
CA LEU A 193 -6.05 -1.51 18.39
C LEU A 193 -7.44 -1.04 17.95
N SER A 194 -8.48 -1.63 18.50
CA SER A 194 -9.83 -1.06 18.43
C SER A 194 -9.85 0.13 19.39
N LEU A 195 -10.08 1.31 18.87
CA LEU A 195 -10.38 2.51 19.64
C LEU A 195 -11.81 2.43 20.15
#